data_ff15da6841ee3aba26b1f486f3cf6888
#
_entry.id   ff15da6841ee3aba26b1f486f3cf6888
#
_cell.length_a   1.000
_cell.length_b   1.000
_cell.length_c   1.000
_cell.angle_alpha   90.00
_cell.angle_beta   90.00
_cell.angle_gamma   90.00
#
_symmetry.space_group_name_H-M   'P 1'
#
loop_
_entity.id
_entity.type
_entity.pdbx_description
1 polymer ?
#
loop_
_entity_poly.entity_id
_entity_poly.type
_entity_poly.pdbx_seq_one_letter_code
_entity_poly.pdbx_strand_id
1 'polypeptide(L)'
;MIAFEPDSLGTIDCHARSRRDDRLRLLRYGVKVLSHNANATLYLEGGASDWEPARRTARQLRAIGIARVRGFMLNATHMDWTRANIRHGLQISRLTGGKHFVINTAENGRGPVHYRNARGRRITVWCNPPRRGLGPPPTTNTSNPMVDAYLWINRPGYAQRCQGRKIAWYLPRALSYAKYATGWESPPPGTKNGPRVRR
;
A
#
# COMPACT_ATOMS: atom_id res chain seq x y z
N MET A 1 16.00 -6.46 1.50
CA MET A 1 14.82 -6.08 0.69
C MET A 1 14.73 -4.57 0.56
N ILE A 2 14.31 -4.08 -0.59
CA ILE A 2 14.08 -2.66 -0.85
C ILE A 2 12.63 -2.47 -1.30
N ALA A 3 11.86 -1.67 -0.54
CA ALA A 3 10.56 -1.14 -0.94
C ALA A 3 10.82 0.16 -1.73
N PHE A 4 10.70 0.08 -3.05
CA PHE A 4 11.16 1.16 -3.93
C PHE A 4 10.06 2.16 -4.23
N GLU A 5 10.29 3.40 -3.80
CA GLU A 5 9.52 4.60 -4.12
C GLU A 5 8.01 4.48 -3.82
N PRO A 6 7.58 4.33 -2.55
CA PRO A 6 6.16 4.41 -2.17
C PRO A 6 5.50 5.69 -2.72
N ASP A 7 4.25 5.58 -3.19
CA ASP A 7 3.45 6.63 -3.85
C ASP A 7 3.94 7.10 -5.23
N SER A 8 5.01 6.55 -5.75
CA SER A 8 5.62 7.05 -6.98
C SER A 8 4.74 6.87 -8.22
N LEU A 9 4.07 5.75 -8.35
CA LEU A 9 3.20 5.45 -9.48
C LEU A 9 1.75 5.91 -9.26
N GLY A 10 1.22 5.73 -8.07
CA GLY A 10 -0.16 6.10 -7.77
C GLY A 10 -0.42 7.62 -7.86
N THR A 11 0.58 8.43 -7.53
CA THR A 11 0.50 9.91 -7.62
C THR A 11 0.94 10.49 -8.95
N ILE A 12 1.26 9.66 -9.95
CA ILE A 12 1.85 10.14 -11.21
C ILE A 12 0.96 11.15 -11.94
N ASP A 13 -0.36 11.00 -11.84
CA ASP A 13 -1.32 11.91 -12.49
C ASP A 13 -1.44 13.27 -11.80
N CYS A 14 -0.92 13.41 -10.59
CA CYS A 14 -0.84 14.70 -9.90
C CYS A 14 0.20 15.63 -10.55
N HIS A 15 1.00 15.13 -11.48
CA HIS A 15 2.03 15.90 -12.17
C HIS A 15 1.60 16.32 -13.58
N ALA A 16 2.15 17.43 -14.08
CA ALA A 16 2.05 17.81 -15.48
C ALA A 16 2.68 16.72 -16.37
N ARG A 17 2.21 16.58 -17.62
CA ARG A 17 2.60 15.49 -18.52
C ARG A 17 4.12 15.36 -18.68
N SER A 18 4.85 16.45 -18.89
CA SER A 18 6.31 16.42 -19.00
C SER A 18 6.98 15.84 -17.76
N ARG A 19 6.50 16.21 -16.57
CA ARG A 19 7.04 15.69 -15.30
C ARG A 19 6.69 14.22 -15.07
N ARG A 20 5.58 13.73 -15.64
CA ARG A 20 5.26 12.27 -15.60
C ARG A 20 6.29 11.46 -16.35
N ASP A 21 6.68 11.91 -17.54
CA ASP A 21 7.68 11.24 -18.36
C ASP A 21 9.06 11.25 -17.67
N ASP A 22 9.43 12.37 -17.06
CA ASP A 22 10.65 12.48 -16.26
C ASP A 22 10.64 11.50 -15.09
N ARG A 23 9.53 11.44 -14.35
CA ARG A 23 9.38 10.53 -13.22
C ARG A 23 9.51 9.07 -13.67
N LEU A 24 8.86 8.68 -14.76
CA LEU A 24 8.98 7.32 -15.30
C LEU A 24 10.42 7.01 -15.74
N ARG A 25 11.13 7.97 -16.32
CA ARG A 25 12.55 7.81 -16.68
C ARG A 25 13.42 7.59 -15.45
N LEU A 26 13.23 8.41 -14.40
CA LEU A 26 13.97 8.30 -13.14
C LEU A 26 13.68 6.96 -12.44
N LEU A 27 12.42 6.53 -12.37
CA LEU A 27 12.06 5.25 -11.78
C LEU A 27 12.69 4.08 -12.56
N ARG A 28 12.65 4.13 -13.89
CA ARG A 28 13.30 3.11 -14.76
C ARG A 28 14.80 3.08 -14.53
N TYR A 29 15.45 4.23 -14.42
CA TYR A 29 16.87 4.33 -14.11
C TYR A 29 17.18 3.71 -12.75
N GLY A 30 16.44 4.08 -11.69
CA GLY A 30 16.59 3.50 -10.36
C GLY A 30 16.42 1.99 -10.34
N VAL A 31 15.38 1.47 -11.00
CA VAL A 31 15.15 0.02 -11.15
C VAL A 31 16.35 -0.64 -11.85
N LYS A 32 16.84 -0.05 -12.95
CA LYS A 32 18.00 -0.57 -13.67
C LYS A 32 19.23 -0.64 -12.76
N VAL A 33 19.55 0.41 -12.05
CA VAL A 33 20.74 0.47 -11.18
C VAL A 33 20.62 -0.52 -10.02
N LEU A 34 19.51 -0.46 -9.28
CA LEU A 34 19.32 -1.29 -8.10
C LEU A 34 19.20 -2.78 -8.42
N SER A 35 18.69 -3.15 -9.59
CA SER A 35 18.55 -4.55 -10.01
C SER A 35 19.89 -5.25 -10.33
N HIS A 36 20.99 -4.51 -10.45
CA HIS A 36 22.34 -5.10 -10.59
C HIS A 36 22.94 -5.56 -9.25
N ASN A 37 22.37 -5.14 -8.13
CA ASN A 37 22.86 -5.60 -6.84
C ASN A 37 22.26 -6.98 -6.53
N ALA A 38 23.08 -8.02 -6.63
CA ALA A 38 22.68 -9.41 -6.38
C ALA A 38 22.13 -9.65 -4.97
N ASN A 39 22.52 -8.81 -3.99
CA ASN A 39 22.06 -8.92 -2.60
C ASN A 39 20.76 -8.12 -2.34
N ALA A 40 20.20 -7.46 -3.35
CA ALA A 40 19.00 -6.65 -3.21
C ALA A 40 17.77 -7.33 -3.80
N THR A 41 16.76 -7.58 -2.99
CA THR A 41 15.43 -7.98 -3.46
C THR A 41 14.55 -6.74 -3.51
N LEU A 42 14.14 -6.33 -4.73
CA LEU A 42 13.34 -5.13 -4.96
C LEU A 42 11.86 -5.45 -5.15
N TYR A 43 11.03 -4.63 -4.51
CA TYR A 43 9.59 -4.55 -4.74
C TYR A 43 9.20 -3.12 -5.10
N LEU A 44 8.67 -2.93 -6.31
CA LEU A 44 8.26 -1.62 -6.83
C LEU A 44 6.90 -1.22 -6.27
N GLU A 45 6.64 0.06 -6.15
CA GLU A 45 5.32 0.53 -5.72
C GLU A 45 4.23 0.07 -6.69
N GLY A 46 3.18 -0.54 -6.17
CA GLY A 46 2.04 -1.11 -6.89
C GLY A 46 0.68 -0.57 -6.42
N GLY A 47 0.67 0.51 -5.64
CA GLY A 47 -0.56 1.12 -5.13
C GLY A 47 -1.26 0.29 -4.06
N ALA A 48 -2.58 0.28 -4.13
CA ALA A 48 -3.44 -0.46 -3.21
C ALA A 48 -4.74 -0.86 -3.89
N SER A 49 -5.45 -1.83 -3.32
CA SER A 49 -6.71 -2.36 -3.86
C SER A 49 -7.86 -1.34 -3.92
N ASP A 50 -7.79 -0.26 -3.16
CA ASP A 50 -8.77 0.82 -3.12
C ASP A 50 -8.29 2.10 -3.84
N TRP A 51 -7.22 2.00 -4.63
CA TRP A 51 -6.63 3.13 -5.31
C TRP A 51 -6.71 2.99 -6.85
N GLU A 52 -5.76 2.29 -7.44
CA GLU A 52 -5.64 2.20 -8.90
C GLU A 52 -6.16 0.87 -9.46
N PRO A 53 -6.78 0.86 -10.66
CA PRO A 53 -7.14 -0.39 -11.32
C PRO A 53 -5.90 -1.24 -11.65
N ALA A 54 -5.96 -2.54 -11.42
CA ALA A 54 -4.84 -3.48 -11.63
C ALA A 54 -4.21 -3.38 -13.04
N ARG A 55 -5.04 -3.16 -14.07
CA ARG A 55 -4.54 -3.00 -15.45
C ARG A 55 -3.66 -1.76 -15.62
N ARG A 56 -4.00 -0.68 -14.91
CA ARG A 56 -3.22 0.56 -14.95
C ARG A 56 -1.90 0.37 -14.22
N THR A 57 -1.93 -0.13 -13.00
CA THR A 57 -0.73 -0.46 -12.21
C THR A 57 0.20 -1.38 -12.99
N ALA A 58 -0.31 -2.45 -13.60
CA ALA A 58 0.52 -3.37 -14.38
C ALA A 58 1.19 -2.68 -15.58
N ARG A 59 0.53 -1.75 -16.26
CA ARG A 59 1.14 -0.96 -17.35
C ARG A 59 2.28 -0.09 -16.85
N GLN A 60 2.08 0.60 -15.73
CA GLN A 60 3.09 1.46 -15.11
C GLN A 60 4.29 0.63 -14.63
N LEU A 61 4.06 -0.49 -13.96
CA LEU A 61 5.12 -1.41 -13.54
C LEU A 61 5.95 -1.94 -14.72
N ARG A 62 5.31 -2.30 -15.82
CA ARG A 62 6.03 -2.69 -17.04
C ARG A 62 6.85 -1.53 -17.61
N ALA A 63 6.30 -0.31 -17.61
CA ALA A 63 6.99 0.86 -18.12
C ALA A 63 8.26 1.19 -17.33
N ILE A 64 8.35 0.85 -16.06
CA ILE A 64 9.53 1.11 -15.23
C ILE A 64 10.44 -0.10 -15.04
N GLY A 65 10.10 -1.27 -15.62
CA GLY A 65 11.00 -2.41 -15.68
C GLY A 65 10.77 -3.50 -14.62
N ILE A 66 9.50 -3.79 -14.26
CA ILE A 66 9.14 -4.86 -13.31
C ILE A 66 9.76 -6.22 -13.65
N ALA A 67 10.06 -6.48 -14.93
CA ALA A 67 10.68 -7.73 -15.38
C ALA A 67 12.04 -7.99 -14.69
N ARG A 68 12.78 -6.94 -14.31
CA ARG A 68 14.14 -6.99 -13.74
C ARG A 68 14.16 -7.27 -12.25
N VAL A 69 13.04 -7.24 -11.57
CA VAL A 69 12.97 -7.29 -10.10
C VAL A 69 12.06 -8.43 -9.62
N ARG A 70 12.09 -8.72 -8.32
CA ARG A 70 11.28 -9.79 -7.72
C ARG A 70 9.79 -9.53 -7.91
N GLY A 71 9.36 -8.29 -7.67
CA GLY A 71 7.94 -8.01 -7.74
C GLY A 71 7.56 -6.59 -7.35
N PHE A 72 6.39 -6.47 -6.75
CA PHE A 72 5.82 -5.19 -6.35
C PHE A 72 5.28 -5.21 -4.92
N MET A 73 5.09 -4.04 -4.32
CA MET A 73 4.49 -3.90 -2.99
C MET A 73 3.13 -3.24 -3.10
N LEU A 74 2.21 -3.64 -2.24
CA LEU A 74 0.86 -3.08 -2.15
C LEU A 74 0.60 -2.47 -0.78
N ASN A 75 -0.33 -1.53 -0.74
CA ASN A 75 -0.84 -0.92 0.49
C ASN A 75 0.21 -0.14 1.28
N ALA A 76 1.31 0.28 0.64
CA ALA A 76 2.43 0.94 1.33
C ALA A 76 2.01 2.23 2.04
N THR A 77 1.05 2.96 1.50
CA THR A 77 0.55 4.24 2.03
C THR A 77 -0.96 4.22 2.28
N HIS A 78 -1.59 3.07 2.06
CA HIS A 78 -3.01 2.84 2.24
C HIS A 78 -3.29 1.90 3.42
N MET A 79 -4.56 1.70 3.73
CA MET A 79 -5.00 0.89 4.88
C MET A 79 -6.08 -0.11 4.48
N ASP A 80 -6.15 -0.49 3.18
CA ASP A 80 -7.17 -1.42 2.74
C ASP A 80 -6.86 -2.84 3.20
N TRP A 81 -7.91 -3.66 3.27
CA TRP A 81 -7.87 -5.01 3.82
C TRP A 81 -6.82 -5.89 3.13
N THR A 82 -6.09 -6.66 3.90
CA THR A 82 -5.07 -7.62 3.39
C THR A 82 -5.66 -8.50 2.30
N ARG A 83 -6.86 -9.09 2.51
CA ARG A 83 -7.53 -9.93 1.51
C ARG A 83 -7.89 -9.18 0.22
N ALA A 84 -8.27 -7.92 0.31
CA ALA A 84 -8.55 -7.10 -0.87
C ALA A 84 -7.26 -6.87 -1.67
N ASN A 85 -6.15 -6.57 -0.98
CA ASN A 85 -4.84 -6.42 -1.60
C ASN A 85 -4.32 -7.74 -2.21
N ILE A 86 -4.58 -8.91 -1.59
CA ILE A 86 -4.25 -10.21 -2.20
C ILE A 86 -4.97 -10.37 -3.54
N ARG A 87 -6.29 -10.17 -3.58
CA ARG A 87 -7.06 -10.30 -4.84
C ARG A 87 -6.58 -9.32 -5.92
N HIS A 88 -6.29 -8.09 -5.53
CA HIS A 88 -5.77 -7.06 -6.42
C HIS A 88 -4.36 -7.42 -6.93
N GLY A 89 -3.47 -7.83 -6.03
CA GLY A 89 -2.12 -8.25 -6.34
C GLY A 89 -2.08 -9.46 -7.30
N LEU A 90 -2.97 -10.43 -7.13
CA LEU A 90 -3.08 -11.55 -8.06
C LEU A 90 -3.50 -11.11 -9.48
N GLN A 91 -4.33 -10.08 -9.60
CA GLN A 91 -4.65 -9.50 -10.91
C GLN A 91 -3.43 -8.83 -11.55
N ILE A 92 -2.69 -8.02 -10.77
CA ILE A 92 -1.45 -7.37 -11.23
C ILE A 92 -0.40 -8.42 -11.60
N SER A 93 -0.21 -9.44 -10.75
CA SER A 93 0.73 -10.54 -10.97
C SER A 93 0.48 -11.21 -12.32
N ARG A 94 -0.75 -11.64 -12.61
CA ARG A 94 -1.11 -12.22 -13.93
C ARG A 94 -0.77 -11.28 -15.08
N LEU A 95 -1.00 -9.98 -14.93
CA LEU A 95 -0.73 -8.97 -15.96
C LEU A 95 0.76 -8.61 -16.08
N THR A 96 1.60 -9.04 -15.15
CA THR A 96 3.05 -8.74 -15.14
C THR A 96 3.92 -10.00 -15.28
N GLY A 97 3.34 -11.11 -15.78
CA GLY A 97 4.06 -12.36 -16.03
C GLY A 97 4.37 -13.15 -14.77
N GLY A 98 3.44 -13.19 -13.81
CA GLY A 98 3.58 -13.98 -12.58
C GLY A 98 4.52 -13.34 -11.54
N LYS A 99 4.67 -12.01 -11.55
CA LYS A 99 5.48 -11.32 -10.54
C LYS A 99 4.88 -11.45 -9.14
N HIS A 100 5.73 -11.76 -8.17
CA HIS A 100 5.35 -11.86 -6.77
C HIS A 100 5.12 -10.48 -6.14
N PHE A 101 4.53 -10.45 -4.95
CA PHE A 101 4.31 -9.19 -4.25
C PHE A 101 4.36 -9.33 -2.74
N VAL A 102 4.57 -8.20 -2.08
CA VAL A 102 4.47 -8.03 -0.63
C VAL A 102 3.34 -7.08 -0.30
N ILE A 103 2.78 -7.19 0.90
CA ILE A 103 1.69 -6.33 1.35
C ILE A 103 2.09 -5.64 2.65
N ASN A 104 1.96 -4.31 2.67
CA ASN A 104 2.07 -3.56 3.92
C ASN A 104 0.83 -3.81 4.79
N THR A 105 1.06 -4.30 6.00
CA THR A 105 0.01 -4.61 6.98
C THR A 105 0.13 -3.78 8.26
N ALA A 106 1.04 -2.80 8.29
CA ALA A 106 1.33 -2.01 9.48
C ALA A 106 0.10 -1.28 10.06
N GLU A 107 -0.86 -0.90 9.22
CA GLU A 107 -1.93 0.02 9.60
C GLU A 107 -3.33 -0.44 9.17
N ASN A 108 -3.47 -1.65 8.66
CA ASN A 108 -4.69 -2.10 7.99
C ASN A 108 -5.56 -3.09 8.78
N GLY A 109 -5.28 -3.30 10.08
CA GLY A 109 -6.01 -4.27 10.90
C GLY A 109 -7.53 -4.00 11.02
N ARG A 110 -7.96 -2.79 10.73
CA ARG A 110 -9.38 -2.39 10.69
C ARG A 110 -9.82 -1.85 9.32
N GLY A 111 -9.01 -2.04 8.30
CA GLY A 111 -9.28 -1.55 6.96
C GLY A 111 -9.37 -0.02 6.86
N PRO A 112 -9.82 0.53 5.72
CA PRO A 112 -9.89 1.96 5.48
C PRO A 112 -11.05 2.62 6.22
N VAL A 113 -10.93 3.93 6.48
CA VAL A 113 -12.04 4.76 6.99
C VAL A 113 -12.66 5.53 5.84
N HIS A 114 -13.97 5.46 5.75
CA HIS A 114 -14.73 6.20 4.76
C HIS A 114 -15.83 7.02 5.41
N TYR A 115 -16.14 8.15 4.79
CA TYR A 115 -17.36 8.91 5.07
C TYR A 115 -18.03 9.31 3.75
N ARG A 116 -19.27 9.74 3.80
CA ARG A 116 -19.94 10.39 2.66
C ARG A 116 -19.89 11.89 2.86
N ASN A 117 -19.45 12.61 1.84
CA ASN A 117 -19.52 14.07 1.85
C ASN A 117 -20.97 14.57 1.61
N ALA A 118 -21.17 15.88 1.66
CA ALA A 118 -22.50 16.51 1.45
C ALA A 118 -23.15 16.14 0.10
N ARG A 119 -22.35 15.76 -0.91
CA ARG A 119 -22.84 15.31 -2.22
C ARG A 119 -23.04 13.78 -2.29
N GLY A 120 -23.07 13.08 -1.15
CA GLY A 120 -23.25 11.62 -1.09
C GLY A 120 -22.04 10.79 -1.56
N ARG A 121 -20.94 11.42 -2.01
CA ARG A 121 -19.76 10.70 -2.51
C ARG A 121 -18.97 10.08 -1.36
N ARG A 122 -18.55 8.83 -1.56
CA ARG A 122 -17.65 8.13 -0.62
C ARG A 122 -16.27 8.75 -0.68
N ILE A 123 -15.76 9.18 0.47
CA ILE A 123 -14.44 9.76 0.64
C ILE A 123 -13.64 8.88 1.59
N THR A 124 -12.41 8.56 1.23
CA THR A 124 -11.46 7.84 2.11
C THR A 124 -10.70 8.84 2.97
N VAL A 125 -10.57 8.54 4.26
CA VAL A 125 -9.77 9.35 5.18
C VAL A 125 -8.32 8.87 5.11
N TRP A 126 -7.46 9.60 4.46
CA TRP A 126 -6.03 9.28 4.30
C TRP A 126 -5.19 9.79 5.47
N CYS A 127 -5.46 11.00 5.91
CA CYS A 127 -4.67 11.69 6.90
C CYS A 127 -5.01 11.25 8.32
N ASN A 128 -4.12 10.54 8.96
CA ASN A 128 -4.20 10.13 10.36
C ASN A 128 -5.59 9.61 10.77
N PRO A 129 -6.19 8.64 10.03
CA PRO A 129 -7.52 8.17 10.34
C PRO A 129 -7.59 7.60 11.76
N PRO A 130 -8.65 7.92 12.53
CA PRO A 130 -8.78 7.46 13.90
C PRO A 130 -9.06 5.96 13.99
N ARG A 131 -8.78 5.37 15.14
CA ARG A 131 -9.14 3.99 15.50
C ARG A 131 -8.64 2.95 14.51
N ARG A 132 -7.44 3.16 13.96
CA ARG A 132 -6.77 2.12 13.15
C ARG A 132 -6.08 1.12 14.07
N GLY A 133 -5.96 -0.11 13.61
CA GLY A 133 -5.26 -1.20 14.29
C GLY A 133 -4.09 -1.71 13.47
N LEU A 134 -3.15 -2.36 14.12
CA LEU A 134 -2.15 -3.17 13.44
C LEU A 134 -2.85 -4.30 12.69
N GLY A 135 -2.41 -4.55 11.46
CA GLY A 135 -2.76 -5.73 10.71
C GLY A 135 -1.85 -6.92 11.03
N PRO A 136 -1.85 -7.97 10.19
CA PRO A 136 -0.97 -9.11 10.37
C PRO A 136 0.48 -8.68 10.59
N PRO A 137 1.20 -9.28 11.57
CA PRO A 137 2.60 -8.98 11.79
C PRO A 137 3.46 -9.41 10.60
N PRO A 138 4.68 -8.88 10.52
CA PRO A 138 5.64 -9.30 9.52
C PRO A 138 5.83 -10.82 9.52
N THR A 139 5.60 -11.42 8.35
CA THR A 139 5.78 -12.88 8.17
C THR A 139 5.91 -13.24 6.70
N THR A 140 6.66 -14.29 6.42
CA THR A 140 6.70 -14.95 5.11
C THR A 140 5.73 -16.14 5.02
N ASN A 141 5.14 -16.55 6.16
CA ASN A 141 4.06 -17.55 6.17
C ASN A 141 2.75 -16.86 5.77
N THR A 142 2.50 -16.80 4.48
CA THR A 142 1.33 -16.16 3.88
C THR A 142 0.36 -17.21 3.34
N SER A 143 -0.91 -16.83 3.17
CA SER A 143 -1.95 -17.74 2.67
C SER A 143 -1.91 -17.97 1.15
N ASN A 144 -0.98 -17.34 0.43
CA ASN A 144 -0.93 -17.42 -1.03
C ASN A 144 0.52 -17.41 -1.52
N PRO A 145 0.94 -18.37 -2.38
CA PRO A 145 2.33 -18.50 -2.84
C PRO A 145 2.84 -17.31 -3.64
N MET A 146 1.97 -16.47 -4.19
CA MET A 146 2.37 -15.26 -4.90
C MET A 146 2.65 -14.08 -3.97
N VAL A 147 2.27 -14.19 -2.69
CA VAL A 147 2.56 -13.20 -1.65
C VAL A 147 3.82 -13.61 -0.91
N ASP A 148 4.92 -12.93 -1.17
CA ASP A 148 6.21 -13.27 -0.55
C ASP A 148 6.23 -12.97 0.96
N ALA A 149 5.56 -11.89 1.38
CA ALA A 149 5.47 -11.53 2.80
C ALA A 149 4.35 -10.53 3.09
N TYR A 150 3.88 -10.54 4.33
CA TYR A 150 3.27 -9.39 4.98
C TYR A 150 4.36 -8.62 5.69
N LEU A 151 4.38 -7.30 5.58
CA LEU A 151 5.44 -6.45 6.11
C LEU A 151 4.85 -5.20 6.77
N TRP A 152 5.60 -4.64 7.71
CA TRP A 152 5.33 -3.30 8.23
C TRP A 152 6.28 -2.32 7.55
N ILE A 153 5.91 -1.89 6.35
CA ILE A 153 6.68 -0.93 5.55
C ILE A 153 6.55 0.47 6.13
N ASN A 154 5.34 0.83 6.60
CA ASN A 154 5.13 2.05 7.35
C ASN A 154 5.54 1.87 8.81
N ARG A 155 5.72 2.99 9.49
CA ARG A 155 6.03 3.05 10.92
C ARG A 155 4.75 3.21 11.75
N PRO A 156 4.18 2.14 12.32
CA PRO A 156 2.98 2.24 13.15
C PRO A 156 3.22 3.22 14.32
N GLY A 157 2.22 4.04 14.64
CA GLY A 157 2.31 5.01 15.72
C GLY A 157 2.87 6.38 15.32
N TYR A 158 3.43 6.53 14.12
CA TYR A 158 3.86 7.83 13.62
C TYR A 158 2.71 8.59 12.96
N ALA A 159 2.60 9.90 13.23
CA ALA A 159 1.67 10.77 12.51
C ALA A 159 2.12 10.95 11.07
N GLN A 160 1.19 10.98 10.14
CA GLN A 160 1.45 11.35 8.76
C GLN A 160 1.57 12.87 8.63
N ARG A 161 2.39 13.32 7.68
CA ARG A 161 2.57 14.74 7.37
C ARG A 161 1.36 15.29 6.63
N CYS A 162 0.34 15.66 7.37
CA CYS A 162 -0.87 16.26 6.84
C CYS A 162 -1.55 17.10 7.91
N GLN A 163 -2.45 18.00 7.54
CA GLN A 163 -3.15 18.90 8.47
C GLN A 163 -2.21 19.67 9.39
N GLY A 164 -1.08 20.18 8.88
CA GLY A 164 -0.10 20.92 9.66
C GLY A 164 0.75 20.07 10.63
N ARG A 165 0.54 18.77 10.71
CA ARG A 165 1.35 17.88 11.57
C ARG A 165 2.70 17.55 10.93
N LYS A 166 3.72 17.43 11.77
CA LYS A 166 5.03 16.87 11.38
C LYS A 166 4.98 15.33 11.43
N ILE A 167 5.84 14.67 10.65
CA ILE A 167 6.07 13.23 10.83
C ILE A 167 6.80 13.06 12.16
N ALA A 168 6.10 12.52 13.16
CA ALA A 168 6.63 12.31 14.50
C ALA A 168 5.88 11.16 15.18
N TRP A 169 6.53 10.55 16.18
CA TRP A 169 5.85 9.65 17.08
C TRP A 169 4.65 10.33 17.73
N TYR A 170 3.49 9.67 17.65
CA TYR A 170 2.24 10.20 18.17
C TYR A 170 1.56 9.16 19.06
N LEU A 171 1.77 9.27 20.36
CA LEU A 171 1.33 8.28 21.34
C LEU A 171 -0.16 7.90 21.21
N PRO A 172 -1.13 8.84 21.05
CA PRO A 172 -2.53 8.45 20.88
C PRO A 172 -2.77 7.53 19.69
N ARG A 173 -2.00 7.70 18.61
CA ARG A 173 -2.07 6.81 17.43
C ARG A 173 -1.47 5.45 17.75
N ALA A 174 -0.32 5.40 18.41
CA ALA A 174 0.33 4.15 18.81
C ALA A 174 -0.58 3.32 19.73
N LEU A 175 -1.18 3.96 20.75
CA LEU A 175 -2.14 3.31 21.64
C LEU A 175 -3.40 2.82 20.89
N SER A 176 -3.88 3.61 19.91
CA SER A 176 -4.98 3.18 19.04
C SER A 176 -4.61 1.93 18.24
N TYR A 177 -3.42 1.90 17.67
CA TYR A 177 -2.97 0.72 16.90
C TYR A 177 -2.84 -0.52 17.78
N ALA A 178 -2.29 -0.40 18.97
CA ALA A 178 -2.19 -1.49 19.93
C ALA A 178 -3.59 -1.97 20.38
N LYS A 179 -4.46 -1.03 20.76
CA LYS A 179 -5.82 -1.34 21.23
C LYS A 179 -6.68 -2.04 20.19
N TYR A 180 -6.53 -1.66 18.93
CA TYR A 180 -7.33 -2.18 17.81
C TYR A 180 -6.52 -3.11 16.90
N ALA A 181 -5.40 -3.62 17.37
CA ALA A 181 -4.73 -4.72 16.71
C ALA A 181 -5.70 -5.90 16.68
N THR A 182 -6.26 -6.15 15.52
CA THR A 182 -7.04 -7.35 15.30
C THR A 182 -6.06 -8.41 14.81
N GLY A 183 -5.96 -9.49 15.59
CA GLY A 183 -5.14 -10.61 15.14
C GLY A 183 -5.49 -10.96 13.69
N TRP A 184 -4.48 -11.08 12.90
CA TRP A 184 -4.26 -11.92 11.73
C TRP A 184 -5.33 -12.03 10.62
N GLU A 185 -6.62 -11.77 10.86
CA GLU A 185 -7.67 -12.03 9.89
C GLU A 185 -8.38 -10.74 9.45
N SER A 186 -8.46 -10.58 8.14
CA SER A 186 -9.45 -9.66 7.56
C SER A 186 -10.83 -10.11 8.01
N PRO A 187 -11.74 -9.21 8.43
CA PRO A 187 -13.08 -9.60 8.81
C PRO A 187 -13.75 -10.42 7.72
N PRO A 188 -14.62 -11.37 8.09
CA PRO A 188 -15.31 -12.22 7.14
C PRO A 188 -16.07 -11.40 6.09
N PRO A 189 -16.34 -11.97 4.90
CA PRO A 189 -17.12 -11.30 3.88
C PRO A 189 -18.47 -10.86 4.45
N GLY A 190 -18.83 -9.60 4.28
CA GLY A 190 -20.12 -9.07 4.75
C GLY A 190 -20.06 -8.23 6.01
N THR A 191 -18.96 -8.16 6.74
CA THR A 191 -18.79 -7.16 7.80
C THR A 191 -18.73 -5.76 7.18
N LYS A 192 -19.82 -5.04 7.36
CA LYS A 192 -19.91 -3.62 6.98
C LYS A 192 -18.77 -2.84 7.61
N ASN A 193 -18.17 -1.98 6.84
CA ASN A 193 -17.08 -1.05 7.14
C ASN A 193 -17.00 -0.65 8.62
N GLY A 194 -15.76 -0.50 9.12
CA GLY A 194 -15.48 -0.09 10.49
C GLY A 194 -16.28 1.12 10.97
N PRO A 195 -16.24 1.45 12.26
CA PRO A 195 -17.17 2.34 12.91
C PRO A 195 -17.35 3.65 12.14
N ARG A 196 -18.61 4.02 11.90
CA ARG A 196 -18.96 5.34 11.35
C ARG A 196 -18.39 6.40 12.28
N VAL A 197 -17.48 7.21 11.79
CA VAL A 197 -17.07 8.43 12.48
C VAL A 197 -18.26 9.38 12.42
N ARG A 198 -18.99 9.51 13.51
CA ARG A 198 -19.88 10.67 13.70
C ARG A 198 -18.99 11.90 13.81
N ARG A 199 -19.38 12.98 13.12
CA ARG A 199 -18.73 14.29 13.23
C ARG A 199 -18.86 14.83 14.65
#